data_0d7ae9654b59b795c5ebcfdf4381618c
#
_entry.id   0d7ae9654b59b795c5ebcfdf4381618c
#
_cell.length_a   1.000
_cell.length_b   1.000
_cell.length_c   1.000
_cell.angle_alpha   90.00
_cell.angle_beta   90.00
_cell.angle_gamma   90.00
#
_symmetry.space_group_name_H-M   'P 1'
#
loop_
_entity.id
_entity.type
_entity.pdbx_description
1 polymer ?
#
loop_
_entity_poly.entity_id
_entity_poly.type
_entity_poly.pdbx_seq_one_letter_code
_entity_poly.pdbx_strand_id
1 'polypeptide(L)'
;MTAKILDGAAMALEVEKELKQRVEALRERGVVPGLCVILVGSDPASQTYVANKEKACARLGIHSRTVRMGEETTQAELEAEIEKANHDESIHGILVQLPLPAQLDEHRALALIRPEKDVDGFHAVNMGRLARGENCVVACTPKGALHMLKAAGVPIAGQNAVVIGRSNIVGKPMALLLHQENATVTICHSRTENLAEYTRRADILVAAVGKPRFVTADMVKEGAAVLDVGINRVDGKLCGDVDFEAVKEKAGWISPVPGGVGKMTIAMLMENTVSAAEKAAL
;
A
#
# COMPACT_ATOMS: atom_id res chain seq x y z
N MET A 1 18.47 -23.34 3.35
CA MET A 1 17.32 -23.61 2.42
C MET A 1 16.94 -22.26 1.80
N THR A 2 16.85 -22.20 0.49
CA THR A 2 16.45 -20.93 -0.19
C THR A 2 15.02 -20.56 0.15
N ALA A 3 14.75 -19.30 0.44
CA ALA A 3 13.43 -18.79 0.83
C ALA A 3 12.35 -19.05 -0.23
N LYS A 4 11.13 -19.31 0.21
CA LYS A 4 9.94 -19.26 -0.65
C LYS A 4 9.68 -17.84 -1.09
N ILE A 5 9.46 -17.64 -2.38
CA ILE A 5 9.21 -16.30 -2.92
C ILE A 5 7.74 -15.91 -2.69
N LEU A 6 7.54 -14.78 -2.06
CA LEU A 6 6.24 -14.12 -1.96
C LEU A 6 5.98 -13.35 -3.26
N ASP A 7 5.43 -14.05 -4.26
CA ASP A 7 5.16 -13.49 -5.58
C ASP A 7 3.90 -12.61 -5.56
N GLY A 8 4.12 -11.31 -5.32
CA GLY A 8 3.03 -10.33 -5.28
C GLY A 8 2.34 -10.15 -6.64
N ALA A 9 3.02 -10.43 -7.75
CA ALA A 9 2.40 -10.33 -9.07
C ALA A 9 1.39 -11.45 -9.29
N ALA A 10 1.74 -12.69 -8.94
CA ALA A 10 0.82 -13.82 -9.02
C ALA A 10 -0.38 -13.63 -8.06
N MET A 11 -0.13 -13.20 -6.80
CA MET A 11 -1.18 -12.97 -5.82
C MET A 11 -2.12 -11.83 -6.26
N ALA A 12 -1.59 -10.75 -6.86
CA ALA A 12 -2.40 -9.66 -7.38
C ALA A 12 -3.36 -10.12 -8.50
N LEU A 13 -2.94 -11.05 -9.34
CA LEU A 13 -3.81 -11.63 -10.38
C LEU A 13 -4.99 -12.42 -9.80
N GLU A 14 -4.77 -13.14 -8.70
CA GLU A 14 -5.87 -13.86 -8.02
C GLU A 14 -6.87 -12.86 -7.41
N VAL A 15 -6.39 -11.81 -6.74
CA VAL A 15 -7.26 -10.72 -6.25
C VAL A 15 -8.02 -10.05 -7.41
N GLU A 16 -7.37 -9.79 -8.54
CA GLU A 16 -8.04 -9.20 -9.72
C GLU A 16 -9.15 -10.11 -10.27
N LYS A 17 -9.01 -11.43 -10.21
CA LYS A 17 -10.09 -12.38 -10.62
C LYS A 17 -11.33 -12.26 -9.73
N GLU A 18 -11.13 -12.21 -8.41
CA GLU A 18 -12.23 -12.03 -7.45
C GLU A 18 -12.91 -10.66 -7.64
N LEU A 19 -12.11 -9.61 -7.83
CA LEU A 19 -12.63 -8.27 -8.05
C LEU A 19 -13.47 -8.14 -9.33
N LYS A 20 -13.13 -8.85 -10.40
CA LYS A 20 -13.96 -8.89 -11.63
C LYS A 20 -15.37 -9.36 -11.34
N GLN A 21 -15.51 -10.44 -10.58
CA GLN A 21 -16.83 -10.99 -10.22
C GLN A 21 -17.63 -9.99 -9.38
N ARG A 22 -16.98 -9.30 -8.43
CA ARG A 22 -17.63 -8.27 -7.59
C ARG A 22 -18.06 -7.05 -8.42
N VAL A 23 -17.23 -6.62 -9.38
CA VAL A 23 -17.57 -5.51 -10.29
C VAL A 23 -18.75 -5.89 -11.20
N GLU A 24 -18.82 -7.11 -11.71
CA GLU A 24 -19.94 -7.60 -12.50
C GLU A 24 -21.23 -7.61 -11.69
N ALA A 25 -21.21 -8.13 -10.46
CA ALA A 25 -22.36 -8.13 -9.57
C ALA A 25 -22.84 -6.70 -9.22
N LEU A 26 -21.95 -5.73 -9.08
CA LEU A 26 -22.32 -4.32 -8.92
C LEU A 26 -22.98 -3.75 -10.19
N ARG A 27 -22.44 -4.09 -11.37
CA ARG A 27 -23.00 -3.65 -12.65
C ARG A 27 -24.42 -4.17 -12.91
N GLU A 28 -24.71 -5.40 -12.53
CA GLU A 28 -26.07 -5.96 -12.57
C GLU A 28 -27.06 -5.15 -11.72
N ARG A 29 -26.56 -4.50 -10.66
CA ARG A 29 -27.31 -3.58 -9.80
C ARG A 29 -27.30 -2.13 -10.29
N GLY A 30 -26.73 -1.86 -11.47
CA GLY A 30 -26.62 -0.50 -12.05
C GLY A 30 -25.49 0.34 -11.46
N VAL A 31 -24.58 -0.24 -10.68
CA VAL A 31 -23.46 0.48 -10.05
C VAL A 31 -22.16 0.15 -10.75
N VAL A 32 -21.43 1.16 -11.19
CA VAL A 32 -20.08 1.03 -11.73
C VAL A 32 -19.10 1.65 -10.74
N PRO A 33 -18.18 0.87 -10.13
CA PRO A 33 -17.18 1.45 -9.25
C PRO A 33 -16.38 2.54 -9.96
N GLY A 34 -16.15 3.67 -9.29
CA GLY A 34 -15.46 4.83 -9.87
C GLY A 34 -14.27 5.27 -9.01
N LEU A 35 -13.11 5.46 -9.63
CA LEU A 35 -11.89 5.96 -9.02
C LEU A 35 -11.50 7.29 -9.65
N CYS A 36 -11.35 8.33 -8.82
CA CYS A 36 -10.75 9.60 -9.21
C CYS A 36 -9.29 9.63 -8.75
N VAL A 37 -8.36 9.81 -9.69
CA VAL A 37 -6.94 10.00 -9.41
C VAL A 37 -6.57 11.45 -9.73
N ILE A 38 -6.04 12.17 -8.75
CA ILE A 38 -5.57 13.55 -8.92
C ILE A 38 -4.04 13.53 -8.95
N LEU A 39 -3.46 13.98 -10.04
CA LEU A 39 -2.01 14.10 -10.25
C LEU A 39 -1.66 15.56 -10.44
N VAL A 40 -0.76 16.08 -9.59
CA VAL A 40 -0.25 17.43 -9.70
C VAL A 40 1.23 17.40 -10.08
N GLY A 41 1.60 18.14 -11.10
CA GLY A 41 2.98 18.21 -11.60
C GLY A 41 3.31 17.14 -12.64
N SER A 42 4.61 17.08 -12.97
CA SER A 42 5.14 16.31 -14.12
C SER A 42 6.13 15.22 -13.72
N ASP A 43 6.21 14.83 -12.44
CA ASP A 43 7.13 13.78 -11.98
C ASP A 43 6.93 12.47 -12.77
N PRO A 44 7.97 11.94 -13.46
CA PRO A 44 7.84 10.78 -14.32
C PRO A 44 7.46 9.49 -13.57
N ALA A 45 7.87 9.37 -12.31
CA ALA A 45 7.51 8.20 -11.49
C ALA A 45 6.02 8.23 -11.16
N SER A 46 5.50 9.38 -10.73
CA SER A 46 4.07 9.58 -10.46
C SER A 46 3.22 9.34 -11.69
N GLN A 47 3.64 9.82 -12.87
CA GLN A 47 2.95 9.54 -14.14
C GLN A 47 2.88 8.05 -14.45
N THR A 48 3.98 7.33 -14.24
CA THR A 48 4.03 5.86 -14.44
C THR A 48 3.09 5.13 -13.47
N TYR A 49 3.04 5.54 -12.21
CA TYR A 49 2.12 4.95 -11.22
C TYR A 49 0.66 5.21 -11.58
N VAL A 50 0.32 6.42 -11.98
CA VAL A 50 -1.04 6.76 -12.44
C VAL A 50 -1.43 5.94 -13.66
N ALA A 51 -0.58 5.85 -14.67
CA ALA A 51 -0.85 5.04 -15.87
C ALA A 51 -1.08 3.55 -15.53
N ASN A 52 -0.37 3.00 -14.54
CA ASN A 52 -0.59 1.63 -14.09
C ASN A 52 -1.93 1.46 -13.37
N LYS A 53 -2.39 2.45 -12.61
CA LYS A 53 -3.70 2.48 -11.96
C LYS A 53 -4.83 2.57 -12.99
N GLU A 54 -4.69 3.44 -14.00
CA GLU A 54 -5.63 3.55 -15.13
C GLU A 54 -5.79 2.20 -15.86
N LYS A 55 -4.67 1.52 -16.17
CA LYS A 55 -4.69 0.18 -16.77
C LYS A 55 -5.38 -0.85 -15.88
N ALA A 56 -5.17 -0.81 -14.57
CA ALA A 56 -5.83 -1.72 -13.64
C ALA A 56 -7.35 -1.48 -13.60
N CYS A 57 -7.78 -0.22 -13.54
CA CYS A 57 -9.20 0.14 -13.64
C CYS A 57 -9.83 -0.41 -14.94
N ALA A 58 -9.18 -0.19 -16.09
CA ALA A 58 -9.67 -0.66 -17.38
C ALA A 58 -9.81 -2.19 -17.43
N ARG A 59 -8.84 -2.95 -16.89
CA ARG A 59 -8.89 -4.41 -16.85
C ARG A 59 -10.05 -4.94 -15.99
N LEU A 60 -10.40 -4.22 -14.93
CA LEU A 60 -11.45 -4.60 -13.98
C LEU A 60 -12.82 -4.00 -14.33
N GLY A 61 -12.87 -3.07 -15.28
CA GLY A 61 -14.10 -2.36 -15.63
C GLY A 61 -14.53 -1.35 -14.58
N ILE A 62 -13.59 -0.80 -13.84
CA ILE A 62 -13.78 0.34 -12.92
C ILE A 62 -13.72 1.62 -13.75
N HIS A 63 -14.67 2.54 -13.53
CA HIS A 63 -14.60 3.87 -14.12
C HIS A 63 -13.39 4.63 -13.55
N SER A 64 -12.52 5.15 -14.42
CA SER A 64 -11.34 5.91 -13.99
C SER A 64 -11.41 7.33 -14.52
N ARG A 65 -11.40 8.30 -13.59
CA ARG A 65 -11.26 9.72 -13.88
C ARG A 65 -9.88 10.18 -13.39
N THR A 66 -9.02 10.60 -14.32
CA THR A 66 -7.71 11.18 -13.95
C THR A 66 -7.75 12.68 -14.18
N VAL A 67 -7.54 13.44 -13.10
CA VAL A 67 -7.37 14.89 -13.13
C VAL A 67 -5.88 15.19 -13.12
N ARG A 68 -5.39 15.83 -14.20
CA ARG A 68 -3.99 16.23 -14.34
C ARG A 68 -3.89 17.74 -14.16
N MET A 69 -3.13 18.16 -13.16
CA MET A 69 -2.94 19.57 -12.79
C MET A 69 -1.46 19.95 -12.98
N GLY A 70 -1.21 21.20 -13.35
CA GLY A 70 0.14 21.70 -13.59
C GLY A 70 0.96 21.87 -12.31
N GLU A 71 2.27 22.10 -12.46
CA GLU A 71 3.18 22.33 -11.32
C GLU A 71 2.81 23.60 -10.54
N GLU A 72 2.27 24.62 -11.23
CA GLU A 72 1.85 25.91 -10.65
C GLU A 72 0.51 25.86 -9.90
N THR A 73 -0.10 24.68 -9.78
CA THR A 73 -1.37 24.50 -9.10
C THR A 73 -1.31 25.05 -7.68
N THR A 74 -2.30 25.85 -7.35
CA THR A 74 -2.48 26.39 -6.00
C THR A 74 -3.20 25.39 -5.09
N GLN A 75 -3.05 25.59 -3.78
CA GLN A 75 -3.76 24.77 -2.79
C GLN A 75 -5.28 24.83 -2.99
N ALA A 76 -5.83 26.02 -3.28
CA ALA A 76 -7.26 26.20 -3.48
C ALA A 76 -7.80 25.46 -4.72
N GLU A 77 -7.04 25.42 -5.82
CA GLU A 77 -7.40 24.66 -7.02
C GLU A 77 -7.41 23.15 -6.75
N LEU A 78 -6.38 22.63 -6.05
CA LEU A 78 -6.32 21.22 -5.66
C LEU A 78 -7.52 20.85 -4.77
N GLU A 79 -7.81 21.67 -3.76
CA GLU A 79 -8.93 21.45 -2.85
C GLU A 79 -10.27 21.49 -3.58
N ALA A 80 -10.45 22.42 -4.53
CA ALA A 80 -11.67 22.47 -5.35
C ALA A 80 -11.87 21.19 -6.18
N GLU A 81 -10.81 20.58 -6.73
CA GLU A 81 -10.92 19.32 -7.46
C GLU A 81 -11.22 18.14 -6.53
N ILE A 82 -10.65 18.11 -5.32
CA ILE A 82 -10.99 17.10 -4.31
C ILE A 82 -12.48 17.22 -3.92
N GLU A 83 -12.97 18.44 -3.68
CA GLU A 83 -14.36 18.66 -3.32
C GLU A 83 -15.33 18.28 -4.46
N LYS A 84 -15.00 18.54 -5.71
CA LYS A 84 -15.78 18.05 -6.86
C LYS A 84 -15.87 16.52 -6.85
N ALA A 85 -14.76 15.84 -6.59
CA ALA A 85 -14.74 14.38 -6.52
C ALA A 85 -15.50 13.85 -5.27
N ASN A 86 -15.43 14.55 -4.14
CA ASN A 86 -16.21 14.23 -2.94
C ASN A 86 -17.71 14.22 -3.21
N HIS A 87 -18.21 15.18 -4.02
CA HIS A 87 -19.64 15.35 -4.31
C HIS A 87 -20.09 14.58 -5.56
N ASP A 88 -19.19 13.98 -6.32
CA ASP A 88 -19.53 13.18 -7.49
C ASP A 88 -19.95 11.77 -7.05
N GLU A 89 -21.24 11.45 -7.21
CA GLU A 89 -21.79 10.14 -6.84
C GLU A 89 -21.26 8.98 -7.70
N SER A 90 -20.75 9.26 -8.89
CA SER A 90 -20.10 8.26 -9.74
C SER A 90 -18.69 7.90 -9.27
N ILE A 91 -18.11 8.67 -8.35
CA ILE A 91 -16.77 8.46 -7.77
C ILE A 91 -16.91 7.87 -6.37
N HIS A 92 -16.43 6.66 -6.21
CA HIS A 92 -16.44 5.90 -4.95
C HIS A 92 -15.10 5.93 -4.23
N GLY A 93 -14.03 6.21 -4.97
CA GLY A 93 -12.67 6.34 -4.42
C GLY A 93 -11.95 7.57 -4.96
N ILE A 94 -11.21 8.25 -4.08
CA ILE A 94 -10.38 9.41 -4.44
C ILE A 94 -8.94 9.10 -3.99
N LEU A 95 -7.99 9.40 -4.88
CA LEU A 95 -6.58 9.27 -4.63
C LEU A 95 -5.85 10.53 -5.10
N VAL A 96 -5.12 11.17 -4.22
CA VAL A 96 -4.17 12.22 -4.55
C VAL A 96 -2.79 11.59 -4.67
N GLN A 97 -2.21 11.62 -5.88
CA GLN A 97 -0.92 10.98 -6.13
C GLN A 97 0.21 11.76 -5.47
N LEU A 98 0.90 11.12 -4.52
CA LEU A 98 2.07 11.66 -3.85
C LEU A 98 3.38 11.31 -4.59
N PRO A 99 4.43 12.14 -4.44
CA PRO A 99 4.46 13.40 -3.67
C PRO A 99 3.77 14.56 -4.40
N LEU A 100 3.31 15.54 -3.65
CA LEU A 100 2.82 16.81 -4.19
C LEU A 100 3.98 17.80 -4.39
N PRO A 101 3.86 18.78 -5.30
CA PRO A 101 4.78 19.93 -5.36
C PRO A 101 4.90 20.66 -4.02
N ALA A 102 6.09 21.18 -3.72
CA ALA A 102 6.46 21.69 -2.40
C ALA A 102 5.60 22.87 -1.87
N GLN A 103 4.91 23.59 -2.76
CA GLN A 103 4.00 24.68 -2.39
C GLN A 103 2.64 24.19 -1.88
N LEU A 104 2.33 22.89 -2.01
CA LEU A 104 1.07 22.30 -1.59
C LEU A 104 1.19 21.61 -0.23
N ASP A 105 0.18 21.79 0.60
CA ASP A 105 0.04 21.10 1.88
C ASP A 105 -0.63 19.72 1.66
N GLU A 106 0.20 18.68 1.65
CA GLU A 106 -0.22 17.30 1.49
C GLU A 106 -1.22 16.86 2.58
N HIS A 107 -0.95 17.23 3.84
CA HIS A 107 -1.82 16.85 4.95
C HIS A 107 -3.21 17.47 4.83
N ARG A 108 -3.26 18.72 4.42
CA ARG A 108 -4.51 19.44 4.20
C ARG A 108 -5.29 18.86 3.04
N ALA A 109 -4.63 18.52 1.94
CA ALA A 109 -5.25 17.88 0.78
C ALA A 109 -5.84 16.50 1.14
N LEU A 110 -5.07 15.65 1.81
CA LEU A 110 -5.53 14.31 2.21
C LEU A 110 -6.65 14.36 3.24
N ALA A 111 -6.63 15.33 4.17
CA ALA A 111 -7.70 15.49 5.17
C ALA A 111 -9.02 15.98 4.59
N LEU A 112 -9.03 16.55 3.38
CA LEU A 112 -10.25 17.01 2.71
C LEU A 112 -11.01 15.87 2.00
N ILE A 113 -10.34 14.77 1.69
CA ILE A 113 -10.99 13.59 1.11
C ILE A 113 -11.97 13.02 2.14
N ARG A 114 -13.22 12.73 1.73
CA ARG A 114 -14.17 12.06 2.62
C ARG A 114 -13.65 10.69 3.04
N PRO A 115 -13.67 10.35 4.34
CA PRO A 115 -13.08 9.09 4.85
C PRO A 115 -13.57 7.82 4.14
N GLU A 116 -14.83 7.80 3.70
CA GLU A 116 -15.42 6.69 2.95
C GLU A 116 -14.93 6.59 1.50
N LYS A 117 -14.40 7.70 0.94
CA LYS A 117 -13.80 7.76 -0.41
C LYS A 117 -12.26 7.75 -0.40
N ASP A 118 -11.63 7.77 0.78
CA ASP A 118 -10.17 7.69 0.94
C ASP A 118 -9.68 6.26 0.66
N VAL A 119 -9.58 5.89 -0.60
CA VAL A 119 -9.20 4.51 -0.98
C VAL A 119 -7.72 4.18 -0.84
N ASP A 120 -6.87 5.18 -0.60
CA ASP A 120 -5.47 4.98 -0.20
C ASP A 120 -5.32 4.66 1.30
N GLY A 121 -6.33 5.01 2.12
CA GLY A 121 -6.35 4.72 3.55
C GLY A 121 -5.44 5.63 4.38
N PHE A 122 -5.21 6.87 3.95
CA PHE A 122 -4.31 7.82 4.63
C PHE A 122 -5.03 8.80 5.54
N HIS A 123 -6.36 8.90 5.43
CA HIS A 123 -7.15 9.82 6.23
C HIS A 123 -7.08 9.49 7.72
N ALA A 124 -6.94 10.52 8.57
CA ALA A 124 -6.77 10.35 10.01
C ALA A 124 -7.92 9.57 10.68
N VAL A 125 -9.15 9.70 10.17
CA VAL A 125 -10.31 8.93 10.66
C VAL A 125 -10.11 7.44 10.38
N ASN A 126 -9.66 7.04 9.18
CA ASN A 126 -9.40 5.65 8.85
C ASN A 126 -8.24 5.07 9.67
N MET A 127 -7.17 5.84 9.88
CA MET A 127 -6.08 5.45 10.79
C MET A 127 -6.54 5.30 12.24
N GLY A 128 -7.42 6.18 12.72
CA GLY A 128 -8.00 6.09 14.05
C GLY A 128 -8.87 4.84 14.23
N ARG A 129 -9.70 4.55 13.24
CA ARG A 129 -10.53 3.32 13.21
C ARG A 129 -9.66 2.07 13.15
N LEU A 130 -8.61 2.06 12.30
CA LEU A 130 -7.64 0.97 12.24
C LEU A 130 -7.00 0.73 13.61
N ALA A 131 -6.56 1.78 14.32
CA ALA A 131 -5.94 1.65 15.63
C ALA A 131 -6.91 1.07 16.68
N ARG A 132 -8.22 1.27 16.51
CA ARG A 132 -9.28 0.74 17.38
C ARG A 132 -9.77 -0.66 16.99
N GLY A 133 -9.29 -1.21 15.86
CA GLY A 133 -9.77 -2.48 15.32
C GLY A 133 -11.17 -2.40 14.69
N GLU A 134 -11.59 -1.19 14.31
CA GLU A 134 -12.88 -0.95 13.66
C GLU A 134 -12.78 -1.12 12.13
N ASN A 135 -13.92 -1.40 11.49
CA ASN A 135 -13.98 -1.50 10.03
C ASN A 135 -13.70 -0.13 9.37
N CYS A 136 -12.68 -0.09 8.53
CA CYS A 136 -12.23 1.13 7.85
C CYS A 136 -11.55 0.80 6.51
N VAL A 137 -11.26 1.83 5.73
CA VAL A 137 -10.32 1.69 4.62
C VAL A 137 -8.91 1.60 5.18
N VAL A 138 -8.17 0.60 4.73
CA VAL A 138 -6.79 0.33 5.17
C VAL A 138 -5.83 0.74 4.06
N ALA A 139 -4.70 1.32 4.46
CA ALA A 139 -3.64 1.71 3.53
C ALA A 139 -3.23 0.55 2.61
N CYS A 140 -3.19 0.81 1.30
CA CYS A 140 -3.08 -0.23 0.27
C CYS A 140 -1.81 -1.09 0.41
N THR A 141 -0.66 -0.47 0.64
CA THR A 141 0.62 -1.18 0.75
C THR A 141 0.67 -2.12 1.96
N PRO A 142 0.35 -1.70 3.19
CA PRO A 142 0.27 -2.59 4.34
C PRO A 142 -0.79 -3.69 4.18
N LYS A 143 -1.95 -3.35 3.62
CA LYS A 143 -3.02 -4.32 3.33
C LYS A 143 -2.53 -5.41 2.38
N GLY A 144 -1.82 -5.02 1.32
CA GLY A 144 -1.21 -5.97 0.37
C GLY A 144 -0.12 -6.83 0.99
N ALA A 145 0.73 -6.23 1.83
CA ALA A 145 1.77 -6.96 2.56
C ALA A 145 1.18 -8.01 3.51
N LEU A 146 0.13 -7.66 4.26
CA LEU A 146 -0.58 -8.61 5.12
C LEU A 146 -1.26 -9.72 4.29
N HIS A 147 -1.90 -9.37 3.18
CA HIS A 147 -2.50 -10.35 2.25
C HIS A 147 -1.45 -11.36 1.78
N MET A 148 -0.25 -10.92 1.41
CA MET A 148 0.84 -11.81 0.97
C MET A 148 1.25 -12.81 2.06
N LEU A 149 1.35 -12.38 3.32
CA LEU A 149 1.65 -13.27 4.44
C LEU A 149 0.55 -14.34 4.60
N LYS A 150 -0.70 -13.91 4.60
CA LYS A 150 -1.86 -14.81 4.77
C LYS A 150 -1.98 -15.81 3.62
N ALA A 151 -1.88 -15.36 2.39
CA ALA A 151 -1.98 -16.21 1.19
C ALA A 151 -0.83 -17.23 1.11
N ALA A 152 0.35 -16.90 1.62
CA ALA A 152 1.48 -17.82 1.70
C ALA A 152 1.44 -18.77 2.92
N GLY A 153 0.43 -18.65 3.78
CA GLY A 153 0.31 -19.44 5.00
C GLY A 153 1.40 -19.15 6.03
N VAL A 154 1.95 -17.94 6.04
CA VAL A 154 2.93 -17.53 7.05
C VAL A 154 2.23 -17.40 8.40
N PRO A 155 2.70 -18.08 9.46
CA PRO A 155 2.15 -17.91 10.81
C PRO A 155 2.33 -16.46 11.28
N ILE A 156 1.26 -15.83 11.81
CA ILE A 156 1.32 -14.44 12.30
C ILE A 156 1.01 -14.40 13.80
N ALA A 157 -0.03 -15.08 14.23
CA ALA A 157 -0.43 -15.07 15.64
C ALA A 157 0.66 -15.64 16.55
N GLY A 158 0.98 -14.90 17.61
CA GLY A 158 2.04 -15.24 18.57
C GLY A 158 3.46 -15.00 18.10
N GLN A 159 3.66 -14.57 16.84
CA GLN A 159 5.00 -14.31 16.29
C GLN A 159 5.53 -12.92 16.65
N ASN A 160 6.86 -12.79 16.69
CA ASN A 160 7.52 -11.50 16.83
C ASN A 160 7.61 -10.83 15.44
N ALA A 161 6.93 -9.73 15.27
CA ALA A 161 6.99 -8.93 14.06
C ALA A 161 7.79 -7.64 14.29
N VAL A 162 8.73 -7.36 13.42
CA VAL A 162 9.49 -6.10 13.44
C VAL A 162 9.22 -5.33 12.16
N VAL A 163 8.78 -4.09 12.32
CA VAL A 163 8.55 -3.15 11.21
C VAL A 163 9.64 -2.09 11.26
N ILE A 164 10.51 -2.05 10.24
CA ILE A 164 11.52 -0.99 10.10
C ILE A 164 10.92 0.12 9.25
N GLY A 165 10.56 1.22 9.90
CA GLY A 165 9.86 2.36 9.33
C GLY A 165 8.63 2.73 10.15
N ARG A 166 8.32 4.03 10.22
CA ARG A 166 7.19 4.57 11.01
C ARG A 166 6.37 5.63 10.27
N SER A 167 6.33 5.53 8.95
CA SER A 167 5.50 6.41 8.13
C SER A 167 4.02 6.19 8.39
N ASN A 168 3.20 7.22 8.16
CA ASN A 168 1.74 7.10 8.26
C ASN A 168 1.16 6.23 7.15
N ILE A 169 1.87 6.12 6.03
CA ILE A 169 1.40 5.41 4.84
C ILE A 169 1.75 3.92 4.82
N VAL A 170 2.80 3.49 5.56
CA VAL A 170 3.25 2.09 5.59
C VAL A 170 3.53 1.60 7.02
N GLY A 171 4.53 2.17 7.69
CA GLY A 171 5.05 1.57 8.93
C GLY A 171 4.03 1.45 10.05
N LYS A 172 3.33 2.54 10.36
CA LYS A 172 2.28 2.53 11.40
C LYS A 172 1.11 1.62 11.06
N PRO A 173 0.47 1.74 9.87
CA PRO A 173 -0.64 0.85 9.53
C PRO A 173 -0.22 -0.61 9.42
N MET A 174 0.99 -0.93 8.96
CA MET A 174 1.50 -2.30 8.94
C MET A 174 1.61 -2.89 10.36
N ALA A 175 2.15 -2.10 11.30
CA ALA A 175 2.27 -2.53 12.68
C ALA A 175 0.89 -2.78 13.32
N LEU A 176 -0.08 -1.92 13.07
CA LEU A 176 -1.45 -2.08 13.56
C LEU A 176 -2.11 -3.34 12.97
N LEU A 177 -1.94 -3.60 11.68
CA LEU A 177 -2.46 -4.80 11.04
C LEU A 177 -1.87 -6.08 11.63
N LEU A 178 -0.54 -6.14 11.79
CA LEU A 178 0.11 -7.30 12.40
C LEU A 178 -0.32 -7.50 13.85
N HIS A 179 -0.50 -6.41 14.59
CA HIS A 179 -1.04 -6.46 15.95
C HIS A 179 -2.47 -7.02 16.00
N GLN A 180 -3.35 -6.61 15.06
CA GLN A 180 -4.71 -7.16 14.96
C GLN A 180 -4.72 -8.65 14.60
N GLU A 181 -3.69 -9.15 13.91
CA GLU A 181 -3.48 -10.58 13.63
C GLU A 181 -2.78 -11.31 14.80
N ASN A 182 -2.75 -10.70 15.98
CA ASN A 182 -2.18 -11.24 17.22
C ASN A 182 -0.66 -11.44 17.19
N ALA A 183 0.09 -10.69 16.40
CA ALA A 183 1.54 -10.65 16.50
C ALA A 183 1.98 -9.73 17.64
N THR A 184 3.16 -10.02 18.23
CA THR A 184 3.88 -9.07 19.07
C THR A 184 4.71 -8.16 18.18
N VAL A 185 4.40 -6.86 18.14
CA VAL A 185 4.96 -5.95 17.16
C VAL A 185 5.93 -4.95 17.76
N THR A 186 7.11 -4.83 17.15
CA THR A 186 8.08 -3.78 17.45
C THR A 186 8.24 -2.87 16.23
N ILE A 187 8.11 -1.57 16.41
CA ILE A 187 8.39 -0.56 15.37
C ILE A 187 9.79 0.00 15.59
N CYS A 188 10.66 -0.17 14.61
CA CYS A 188 12.00 0.39 14.58
C CYS A 188 12.09 1.57 13.59
N HIS A 189 13.00 2.50 13.85
CA HIS A 189 13.15 3.71 13.03
C HIS A 189 14.58 4.25 13.08
N SER A 190 14.86 5.35 12.42
CA SER A 190 16.19 5.97 12.33
C SER A 190 16.83 6.40 13.66
N ARG A 191 16.08 6.38 14.76
CA ARG A 191 16.57 6.66 16.11
C ARG A 191 16.65 5.41 16.97
N THR A 192 16.36 4.23 16.42
CA THR A 192 16.47 2.96 17.15
C THR A 192 17.95 2.60 17.28
N GLU A 193 18.42 2.48 18.50
CA GLU A 193 19.76 1.97 18.80
C GLU A 193 19.79 0.45 18.64
N ASN A 194 20.93 -0.11 18.23
CA ASN A 194 21.14 -1.54 18.07
C ASN A 194 20.06 -2.25 17.25
N LEU A 195 19.66 -1.67 16.11
CA LEU A 195 18.57 -2.17 15.27
C LEU A 195 18.64 -3.68 15.02
N ALA A 196 19.83 -4.23 14.79
CA ALA A 196 20.04 -5.65 14.53
C ALA A 196 19.60 -6.57 15.69
N GLU A 197 19.59 -6.10 16.93
CA GLU A 197 19.11 -6.88 18.07
C GLU A 197 17.61 -7.15 18.00
N TYR A 198 16.83 -6.21 17.45
CA TYR A 198 15.41 -6.37 17.21
C TYR A 198 15.14 -7.25 16.01
N THR A 199 15.80 -6.96 14.89
CA THR A 199 15.51 -7.62 13.62
C THR A 199 15.92 -9.11 13.63
N ARG A 200 16.99 -9.48 14.30
CA ARG A 200 17.43 -10.89 14.48
C ARG A 200 16.44 -11.76 15.27
N ARG A 201 15.49 -11.16 15.98
CA ARG A 201 14.44 -11.88 16.73
C ARG A 201 13.13 -11.95 15.97
N ALA A 202 13.04 -11.26 14.84
CA ALA A 202 11.82 -11.16 14.08
C ALA A 202 11.49 -12.45 13.33
N ASP A 203 10.33 -13.03 13.60
CA ASP A 203 9.74 -14.09 12.78
C ASP A 203 9.15 -13.51 11.50
N ILE A 204 8.68 -12.25 11.58
CA ILE A 204 8.21 -11.45 10.45
C ILE A 204 8.97 -10.13 10.46
N LEU A 205 9.69 -9.84 9.38
CA LEU A 205 10.44 -8.60 9.21
C LEU A 205 9.88 -7.80 8.03
N VAL A 206 9.46 -6.57 8.28
CA VAL A 206 8.98 -5.64 7.25
C VAL A 206 9.96 -4.50 7.10
N ALA A 207 10.55 -4.34 5.92
CA ALA A 207 11.47 -3.25 5.60
C ALA A 207 10.75 -2.17 4.79
N ALA A 208 10.65 -0.95 5.35
CA ALA A 208 9.97 0.20 4.75
C ALA A 208 10.70 1.50 5.09
N VAL A 209 11.98 1.60 4.69
CA VAL A 209 12.88 2.72 5.02
C VAL A 209 13.28 3.56 3.80
N GLY A 210 13.05 3.06 2.58
CA GLY A 210 13.45 3.74 1.34
C GLY A 210 14.97 3.88 1.20
N LYS A 211 15.72 2.85 1.63
CA LYS A 211 17.19 2.79 1.52
C LYS A 211 17.60 1.49 0.85
N PRO A 212 18.28 1.55 -0.30
CA PRO A 212 18.60 0.35 -1.07
C PRO A 212 19.49 -0.61 -0.26
N ARG A 213 19.08 -1.88 -0.20
CA ARG A 213 19.82 -2.99 0.43
C ARG A 213 20.22 -2.73 1.90
N PHE A 214 19.44 -1.97 2.62
CA PHE A 214 19.68 -1.61 4.01
C PHE A 214 19.65 -2.81 4.96
N VAL A 215 18.72 -3.76 4.71
CA VAL A 215 18.58 -4.97 5.51
C VAL A 215 19.47 -6.05 4.93
N THR A 216 20.49 -6.43 5.68
CA THR A 216 21.46 -7.46 5.32
C THR A 216 21.16 -8.81 5.97
N ALA A 217 21.75 -9.90 5.50
CA ALA A 217 21.48 -11.25 6.01
C ALA A 217 21.80 -11.41 7.50
N ASP A 218 22.80 -10.71 8.03
CA ASP A 218 23.15 -10.74 9.46
C ASP A 218 22.09 -10.07 10.35
N MET A 219 21.21 -9.26 9.79
CA MET A 219 20.07 -8.63 10.46
C MET A 219 18.81 -9.51 10.49
N VAL A 220 18.77 -10.62 9.77
CA VAL A 220 17.57 -11.46 9.62
C VAL A 220 17.70 -12.73 10.44
N LYS A 221 16.60 -13.14 11.11
CA LYS A 221 16.49 -14.44 11.76
C LYS A 221 16.39 -15.54 10.70
N GLU A 222 17.02 -16.67 10.95
CA GLU A 222 16.87 -17.84 10.08
C GLU A 222 15.40 -18.31 10.03
N GLY A 223 14.90 -18.56 8.83
CA GLY A 223 13.50 -18.96 8.62
C GLY A 223 12.47 -17.84 8.69
N ALA A 224 12.85 -16.59 8.92
CA ALA A 224 11.92 -15.47 9.00
C ALA A 224 11.19 -15.20 7.68
N ALA A 225 9.98 -14.63 7.77
CA ALA A 225 9.29 -14.04 6.63
C ALA A 225 9.71 -12.58 6.46
N VAL A 226 10.27 -12.24 5.30
CA VAL A 226 10.79 -10.90 5.01
C VAL A 226 9.97 -10.23 3.93
N LEU A 227 9.32 -9.13 4.28
CA LEU A 227 8.57 -8.27 3.36
C LEU A 227 9.38 -7.02 3.04
N ASP A 228 9.81 -6.89 1.80
CA ASP A 228 10.48 -5.71 1.29
C ASP A 228 9.45 -4.77 0.64
N VAL A 229 9.21 -3.63 1.29
CA VAL A 229 8.27 -2.60 0.81
C VAL A 229 9.03 -1.50 0.06
N GLY A 230 10.35 -1.42 0.24
CA GLY A 230 11.19 -0.41 -0.38
C GLY A 230 11.13 -0.45 -1.90
N ILE A 231 11.07 0.72 -2.52
CA ILE A 231 11.23 0.87 -3.97
C ILE A 231 12.30 1.94 -4.19
N ASN A 232 13.47 1.49 -4.55
CA ASN A 232 14.63 2.33 -4.81
C ASN A 232 15.10 2.14 -6.25
N ARG A 233 15.83 3.12 -6.78
CA ARG A 233 16.46 3.02 -8.10
C ARG A 233 17.97 3.21 -7.94
N VAL A 234 18.74 2.18 -8.30
CA VAL A 234 20.20 2.18 -8.30
C VAL A 234 20.65 1.81 -9.71
N ASP A 235 21.49 2.63 -10.32
CA ASP A 235 21.99 2.42 -11.70
C ASP A 235 20.88 2.12 -12.71
N GLY A 236 19.75 2.83 -12.61
CA GLY A 236 18.58 2.66 -13.48
C GLY A 236 17.72 1.42 -13.17
N LYS A 237 18.14 0.53 -12.30
CA LYS A 237 17.41 -0.70 -11.91
C LYS A 237 16.65 -0.50 -10.60
N LEU A 238 15.47 -1.13 -10.52
CA LEU A 238 14.70 -1.16 -9.27
C LEU A 238 15.30 -2.16 -8.30
N CYS A 239 15.41 -1.76 -7.04
CA CYS A 239 15.76 -2.65 -5.92
C CYS A 239 14.99 -2.26 -4.67
N GLY A 240 14.91 -3.17 -3.72
CA GLY A 240 14.26 -2.94 -2.43
C GLY A 240 15.19 -2.41 -1.35
N ASP A 241 14.65 -2.38 -0.13
CA ASP A 241 15.38 -2.06 1.09
C ASP A 241 16.17 -3.27 1.62
N VAL A 242 15.92 -4.47 1.10
CA VAL A 242 16.56 -5.72 1.52
C VAL A 242 17.64 -6.13 0.51
N ASP A 243 18.77 -6.62 1.02
CA ASP A 243 19.74 -7.33 0.20
C ASP A 243 19.19 -8.72 -0.16
N PHE A 244 18.38 -8.72 -1.23
CA PHE A 244 17.56 -9.86 -1.62
C PHE A 244 18.39 -11.14 -1.80
N GLU A 245 19.53 -11.05 -2.49
CA GLU A 245 20.33 -12.23 -2.83
C GLU A 245 20.96 -12.87 -1.58
N ALA A 246 21.42 -12.07 -0.63
CA ALA A 246 21.99 -12.58 0.61
C ALA A 246 20.89 -13.05 1.59
N VAL A 247 19.77 -12.32 1.69
CA VAL A 247 18.70 -12.62 2.64
C VAL A 247 17.89 -13.85 2.24
N LYS A 248 17.70 -14.10 0.93
CA LYS A 248 16.95 -15.28 0.45
C LYS A 248 17.56 -16.63 0.85
N GLU A 249 18.86 -16.66 1.10
CA GLU A 249 19.54 -17.89 1.55
C GLU A 249 19.30 -18.19 3.04
N LYS A 250 18.76 -17.22 3.80
CA LYS A 250 18.53 -17.32 5.23
C LYS A 250 17.04 -17.27 5.63
N ALA A 251 16.26 -16.47 4.93
CA ALA A 251 14.82 -16.33 5.19
C ALA A 251 14.04 -17.59 4.82
N GLY A 252 12.87 -17.79 5.44
CA GLY A 252 11.91 -18.82 5.05
C GLY A 252 11.00 -18.35 3.91
N TRP A 253 10.64 -17.05 3.90
CA TRP A 253 9.88 -16.37 2.85
C TRP A 253 10.47 -15.00 2.58
N ILE A 254 10.42 -14.56 1.34
CA ILE A 254 10.91 -13.23 0.95
C ILE A 254 10.12 -12.66 -0.22
N SER A 255 9.77 -11.36 -0.16
CA SER A 255 9.18 -10.67 -1.30
C SER A 255 10.25 -10.04 -2.19
N PRO A 256 10.18 -10.20 -3.53
CA PRO A 256 11.12 -9.57 -4.45
C PRO A 256 10.77 -8.11 -4.74
N VAL A 257 11.77 -7.33 -5.14
CA VAL A 257 11.58 -5.99 -5.72
C VAL A 257 12.36 -5.90 -7.04
N PRO A 258 11.69 -5.72 -8.17
CA PRO A 258 10.23 -5.62 -8.39
C PRO A 258 9.50 -6.99 -8.30
N GLY A 259 8.16 -6.95 -8.21
CA GLY A 259 7.30 -8.13 -8.30
C GLY A 259 6.62 -8.55 -7.00
N GLY A 260 7.02 -7.98 -5.86
CA GLY A 260 6.43 -8.22 -4.54
C GLY A 260 5.33 -7.23 -4.18
N VAL A 261 5.48 -6.58 -3.02
CA VAL A 261 4.48 -5.72 -2.37
C VAL A 261 3.93 -4.62 -3.28
N GLY A 262 4.76 -4.01 -4.14
CA GLY A 262 4.31 -2.94 -5.05
C GLY A 262 3.21 -3.37 -6.03
N LYS A 263 3.15 -4.65 -6.42
CA LYS A 263 2.07 -5.19 -7.26
C LYS A 263 0.77 -5.33 -6.47
N MET A 264 0.88 -5.78 -5.24
CA MET A 264 -0.26 -5.89 -4.32
C MET A 264 -0.85 -4.53 -3.95
N THR A 265 -0.06 -3.48 -3.86
CA THR A 265 -0.54 -2.12 -3.59
C THR A 265 -1.62 -1.69 -4.59
N ILE A 266 -1.42 -1.95 -5.89
CA ILE A 266 -2.40 -1.61 -6.93
C ILE A 266 -3.66 -2.49 -6.80
N ALA A 267 -3.50 -3.79 -6.55
CA ALA A 267 -4.64 -4.68 -6.36
C ALA A 267 -5.50 -4.27 -5.15
N MET A 268 -4.85 -3.88 -4.04
CA MET A 268 -5.57 -3.40 -2.85
C MET A 268 -6.25 -2.05 -3.05
N LEU A 269 -5.70 -1.17 -3.87
CA LEU A 269 -6.36 0.08 -4.26
C LEU A 269 -7.66 -0.23 -5.03
N MET A 270 -7.61 -1.16 -5.98
CA MET A 270 -8.81 -1.59 -6.71
C MET A 270 -9.83 -2.23 -5.76
N GLU A 271 -9.38 -3.06 -4.85
CA GLU A 271 -10.23 -3.69 -3.83
C GLU A 271 -10.90 -2.64 -2.92
N ASN A 272 -10.15 -1.65 -2.44
CA ASN A 272 -10.69 -0.56 -1.64
C ASN A 272 -11.76 0.23 -2.42
N THR A 273 -11.51 0.49 -3.71
CA THR A 273 -12.44 1.20 -4.59
C THR A 273 -13.74 0.41 -4.81
N VAL A 274 -13.63 -0.90 -5.08
CA VAL A 274 -14.81 -1.78 -5.24
C VAL A 274 -15.58 -1.88 -3.93
N SER A 275 -14.89 -2.05 -2.80
CA SER A 275 -15.53 -2.10 -1.48
C SER A 275 -16.21 -0.79 -1.09
N ALA A 276 -15.68 0.36 -1.51
CA ALA A 276 -16.35 1.65 -1.33
C ALA A 276 -17.64 1.75 -2.15
N ALA A 277 -17.61 1.28 -3.40
CA ALA A 277 -18.81 1.23 -4.25
C ALA A 277 -19.88 0.27 -3.69
N GLU A 278 -19.50 -0.90 -3.18
CA GLU A 278 -20.42 -1.84 -2.52
C GLU A 278 -21.11 -1.20 -1.31
N LYS A 279 -20.35 -0.47 -0.48
CA LYS A 279 -20.92 0.23 0.69
C LYS A 279 -21.85 1.37 0.31
N ALA A 280 -21.54 2.10 -0.76
CA ALA A 280 -22.40 3.19 -1.27
C ALA A 280 -23.70 2.68 -1.91
N ALA A 281 -23.72 1.40 -2.32
CA ALA A 281 -24.88 0.75 -2.94
C ALA A 281 -25.83 0.05 -1.93
N LEU A 282 -25.52 0.08 -0.63
CA LEU A 282 -26.35 -0.44 0.46
C LEU A 282 -27.35 0.60 0.93
#